data_6c49f0e675dd5b5e8abca326eb16139c
#
_entry.id   6c49f0e675dd5b5e8abca326eb16139c
#
_cell.length_a   1.000
_cell.length_b   1.000
_cell.length_c   1.000
_cell.angle_alpha   90.00
_cell.angle_beta   90.00
_cell.angle_gamma   90.00
#
_symmetry.space_group_name_H-M   'P 1'
#
loop_
_entity.id
_entity.type
_entity.pdbx_description
1 polymer ?
#
loop_
_entity_poly.entity_id
_entity_poly.type
_entity_poly.pdbx_seq_one_letter_code
_entity_poly.pdbx_strand_id
1 'polypeptide(L)'
;MRENNIKILKTYIKSLVKNIEFNNVFNKPSEIDVIYSGGALNGGYGFGISLFLQELEREKKIKINKISGCSIGGFIGFVHLMEQYERNEEIEIEIEYIFEKIKKCFKNKFNIVVFKKCIKKVVNSYFNFLLKKDNTLEDILNIVNDRLFITYYDIEQGEKIIKNKYKSKKEIIETLIKTSFLPFITDGNLCYKNKYIDGMTPYIFKYNNQSNDKCLFVELLTREKMWNSIFSNKEKNIHYRIITGVVDINRFLTEGSSNMCSWVNEWKIHNYLIKKIIEIIIYVFINLMIFLSSIEIKREINKIKTSKVCKTLISMVMDLLNDIVCKVV
;
A
#
# COMPACT_ATOMS: atom_id res chain seq x y z
N MET A 1 4.42 15.29 -22.67
CA MET A 1 3.09 14.62 -22.59
C MET A 1 2.75 14.21 -21.16
N ARG A 2 3.63 13.53 -20.38
CA ARG A 2 3.36 13.09 -19.00
C ARG A 2 3.17 14.23 -18.01
N GLU A 3 4.06 15.24 -18.03
CA GLU A 3 3.93 16.44 -17.19
C GLU A 3 2.57 17.13 -17.36
N ASN A 4 2.09 17.23 -18.60
CA ASN A 4 0.76 17.78 -18.87
C ASN A 4 -0.36 16.95 -18.25
N ASN A 5 -0.25 15.61 -18.24
CA ASN A 5 -1.28 14.74 -17.67
C ASN A 5 -1.38 14.90 -16.15
N ILE A 6 -0.24 14.98 -15.43
CA ILE A 6 -0.23 15.23 -13.99
C ILE A 6 -0.79 16.62 -13.67
N LYS A 7 -0.42 17.64 -14.44
CA LYS A 7 -0.95 18.99 -14.25
C LYS A 7 -2.47 19.06 -14.44
N ILE A 8 -2.99 18.39 -15.47
CA ILE A 8 -4.43 18.26 -15.71
C ILE A 8 -5.12 17.52 -14.55
N LEU A 9 -4.55 16.40 -14.12
CA LEU A 9 -5.07 15.63 -12.98
C LEU A 9 -5.15 16.47 -11.71
N LYS A 10 -4.08 17.22 -11.39
CA LYS A 10 -4.05 18.13 -10.24
C LYS A 10 -5.10 19.23 -10.32
N THR A 11 -5.27 19.83 -11.49
CA THR A 11 -6.31 20.84 -11.72
C THR A 11 -7.70 20.23 -11.50
N TYR A 12 -7.92 19.02 -11.99
CA TYR A 12 -9.16 18.28 -11.77
C TYR A 12 -9.39 17.98 -10.27
N ILE A 13 -8.39 17.47 -9.57
CA ILE A 13 -8.49 17.22 -8.12
C ILE A 13 -8.81 18.51 -7.37
N LYS A 14 -8.12 19.62 -7.68
CA LYS A 14 -8.38 20.91 -7.05
C LYS A 14 -9.83 21.38 -7.27
N SER A 15 -10.36 21.20 -8.48
CA SER A 15 -11.76 21.57 -8.76
C SER A 15 -12.75 20.74 -7.96
N LEU A 16 -12.52 19.42 -7.82
CA LEU A 16 -13.35 18.55 -7.01
C LEU A 16 -13.29 18.93 -5.53
N VAL A 17 -12.08 19.12 -5.00
CA VAL A 17 -11.88 19.44 -3.58
C VAL A 17 -12.46 20.82 -3.23
N LYS A 18 -12.31 21.81 -4.10
CA LYS A 18 -12.87 23.16 -3.87
C LYS A 18 -14.39 23.10 -3.69
N ASN A 19 -15.06 22.30 -4.51
CA ASN A 19 -16.51 22.22 -4.59
C ASN A 19 -17.09 21.04 -3.77
N ILE A 20 -16.25 20.35 -2.97
CA ILE A 20 -16.71 19.18 -2.24
C ILE A 20 -17.73 19.58 -1.15
N GLU A 21 -18.91 18.98 -1.22
CA GLU A 21 -19.91 18.96 -0.17
C GLU A 21 -19.85 17.59 0.50
N PHE A 22 -19.39 17.56 1.75
CA PHE A 22 -19.36 16.32 2.51
C PHE A 22 -20.79 15.84 2.77
N ASN A 23 -21.04 14.55 2.62
CA ASN A 23 -22.32 13.95 2.93
C ASN A 23 -22.69 14.29 4.39
N ASN A 24 -23.93 14.78 4.61
CA ASN A 24 -24.43 15.17 5.92
C ASN A 24 -24.42 14.03 6.96
N VAL A 25 -24.36 12.76 6.53
CA VAL A 25 -24.16 11.59 7.38
C VAL A 25 -22.75 11.60 8.01
N PHE A 26 -21.79 12.23 7.36
CA PHE A 26 -20.43 12.40 7.86
C PHE A 26 -20.24 13.85 8.28
N ASN A 27 -20.46 14.16 9.55
CA ASN A 27 -19.92 15.39 10.10
C ASN A 27 -18.47 15.52 9.62
N LYS A 28 -18.12 16.65 8.99
CA LYS A 28 -16.80 16.92 8.44
C LYS A 28 -15.73 16.43 9.42
N PRO A 29 -14.96 15.35 9.11
CA PRO A 29 -13.94 14.89 10.02
C PRO A 29 -12.86 15.95 10.08
N SER A 30 -12.63 16.53 11.25
CA SER A 30 -11.52 17.49 11.44
C SER A 30 -10.18 16.77 11.37
N GLU A 31 -10.09 15.60 11.98
CA GLU A 31 -8.90 14.76 12.03
C GLU A 31 -9.22 13.32 11.63
N ILE A 32 -8.34 12.70 10.84
CA ILE A 32 -8.49 11.31 10.42
C ILE A 32 -7.16 10.58 10.47
N ASP A 33 -7.23 9.28 10.71
CA ASP A 33 -6.15 8.35 10.40
C ASP A 33 -6.46 7.60 9.11
N VAL A 34 -5.44 7.17 8.38
CA VAL A 34 -5.61 6.48 7.10
C VAL A 34 -4.90 5.13 7.14
N ILE A 35 -5.57 4.08 6.64
CA ILE A 35 -5.02 2.75 6.53
C ILE A 35 -5.03 2.32 5.06
N TYR A 36 -3.86 2.07 4.47
CA TYR A 36 -3.73 1.52 3.13
C TYR A 36 -3.46 0.01 3.21
N SER A 37 -4.36 -0.80 2.67
CA SER A 37 -4.12 -2.24 2.55
C SER A 37 -2.97 -2.55 1.57
N GLY A 38 -2.46 -3.76 1.59
CA GLY A 38 -1.65 -4.29 0.51
C GLY A 38 -2.45 -4.34 -0.80
N GLY A 39 -1.78 -4.24 -1.94
CA GLY A 39 -2.50 -4.21 -3.22
C GLY A 39 -1.64 -4.57 -4.43
N ALA A 40 -0.39 -5.01 -4.23
CA ALA A 40 0.54 -5.36 -5.31
C ALA A 40 0.55 -4.30 -6.43
N LEU A 41 0.05 -4.66 -7.62
CA LEU A 41 0.01 -3.77 -8.80
C LEU A 41 -1.08 -2.69 -8.74
N ASN A 42 -1.94 -2.70 -7.72
CA ASN A 42 -3.04 -1.74 -7.56
C ASN A 42 -2.63 -0.42 -6.88
N GLY A 43 -1.34 -0.21 -6.63
CA GLY A 43 -0.82 1.00 -6.00
C GLY A 43 -1.27 2.31 -6.66
N GLY A 44 -1.56 2.29 -7.97
CA GLY A 44 -2.08 3.47 -8.67
C GLY A 44 -3.41 3.99 -8.13
N TYR A 45 -4.33 3.11 -7.71
CA TYR A 45 -5.59 3.51 -7.06
C TYR A 45 -5.31 4.23 -5.73
N GLY A 46 -4.49 3.61 -4.88
CA GLY A 46 -4.11 4.19 -3.59
C GLY A 46 -3.36 5.51 -3.73
N PHE A 47 -2.53 5.64 -4.75
CA PHE A 47 -1.84 6.91 -5.05
C PHE A 47 -2.84 8.00 -5.45
N GLY A 48 -3.85 7.69 -6.27
CA GLY A 48 -4.93 8.62 -6.61
C GLY A 48 -5.71 9.09 -5.38
N ILE A 49 -6.06 8.16 -4.48
CA ILE A 49 -6.71 8.48 -3.20
C ILE A 49 -5.80 9.38 -2.36
N SER A 50 -4.50 9.06 -2.28
CA SER A 50 -3.51 9.87 -1.54
C SER A 50 -3.43 11.30 -2.06
N LEU A 51 -3.36 11.50 -3.38
CA LEU A 51 -3.34 12.84 -3.99
C LEU A 51 -4.59 13.67 -3.65
N PHE A 52 -5.76 13.03 -3.63
CA PHE A 52 -7.02 13.68 -3.28
C PHE A 52 -7.04 14.09 -1.80
N LEU A 53 -6.64 13.20 -0.91
CA LEU A 53 -6.56 13.47 0.53
C LEU A 53 -5.55 14.59 0.85
N GLN A 54 -4.39 14.60 0.20
CA GLN A 54 -3.41 15.67 0.33
C GLN A 54 -3.97 17.05 -0.09
N GLU A 55 -4.78 17.08 -1.13
CA GLU A 55 -5.41 18.34 -1.55
C GLU A 55 -6.48 18.80 -0.56
N LEU A 56 -7.26 17.87 0.04
CA LEU A 56 -8.17 18.19 1.14
C LEU A 56 -7.44 18.79 2.36
N GLU A 57 -6.24 18.29 2.68
CA GLU A 57 -5.42 18.83 3.76
C GLU A 57 -4.91 20.24 3.44
N ARG A 58 -4.46 20.49 2.18
CA ARG A 58 -4.03 21.81 1.73
C ARG A 58 -5.15 22.84 1.82
N GLU A 59 -6.36 22.45 1.45
CA GLU A 59 -7.57 23.27 1.59
C GLU A 59 -8.10 23.31 3.03
N LYS A 60 -7.34 22.74 3.99
CA LYS A 60 -7.69 22.68 5.44
C LYS A 60 -9.08 22.09 5.70
N LYS A 61 -9.52 21.20 4.82
CA LYS A 61 -10.82 20.51 4.96
C LYS A 61 -10.73 19.30 5.90
N ILE A 62 -9.56 18.66 5.97
CA ILE A 62 -9.23 17.57 6.89
C ILE A 62 -7.79 17.72 7.37
N LYS A 63 -7.41 16.95 8.40
CA LYS A 63 -6.03 16.76 8.84
C LYS A 63 -5.77 15.27 9.02
N ILE A 64 -4.71 14.75 8.41
CA ILE A 64 -4.29 13.35 8.57
C ILE A 64 -3.20 13.28 9.66
N ASN A 65 -3.50 12.53 10.72
CA ASN A 65 -2.59 12.38 11.85
C ASN A 65 -1.62 11.22 11.63
N LYS A 66 -2.15 10.02 11.38
CA LYS A 66 -1.37 8.78 11.26
C LYS A 66 -1.75 8.04 10.00
N ILE A 67 -0.77 7.34 9.44
CA ILE A 67 -0.98 6.47 8.29
C ILE A 67 -0.44 5.08 8.63
N SER A 68 -1.26 4.07 8.42
CA SER A 68 -0.84 2.66 8.48
C SER A 68 -0.81 2.07 7.07
N GLY A 69 0.14 1.21 6.81
CA GLY A 69 0.21 0.52 5.52
C GLY A 69 1.02 -0.77 5.55
N CYS A 70 0.73 -1.64 4.59
CA CYS A 70 1.55 -2.81 4.30
C CYS A 70 1.80 -2.91 2.80
N SER A 71 2.90 -3.54 2.41
CA SER A 71 3.25 -3.71 1.00
C SER A 71 3.28 -2.35 0.26
N ILE A 72 2.62 -2.28 -0.90
CA ILE A 72 2.47 -1.03 -1.66
C ILE A 72 1.77 0.07 -0.85
N GLY A 73 0.86 -0.29 0.07
CA GLY A 73 0.19 0.66 0.95
C GLY A 73 1.15 1.35 1.92
N GLY A 74 2.18 0.65 2.41
CA GLY A 74 3.24 1.26 3.22
C GLY A 74 4.07 2.28 2.43
N PHE A 75 4.36 1.99 1.15
CA PHE A 75 5.05 2.92 0.26
C PHE A 75 4.19 4.17 -0.03
N ILE A 76 2.89 3.99 -0.30
CA ILE A 76 1.96 5.11 -0.51
C ILE A 76 1.89 5.98 0.74
N GLY A 77 1.80 5.37 1.93
CA GLY A 77 1.77 6.10 3.20
C GLY A 77 3.03 6.92 3.45
N PHE A 78 4.21 6.39 3.12
CA PHE A 78 5.47 7.14 3.17
C PHE A 78 5.45 8.34 2.22
N VAL A 79 5.08 8.13 0.96
CA VAL A 79 4.98 9.21 -0.03
C VAL A 79 3.99 10.27 0.42
N HIS A 80 2.84 9.86 0.95
CA HIS A 80 1.81 10.79 1.43
C HIS A 80 2.37 11.75 2.48
N LEU A 81 3.06 11.25 3.50
CA LEU A 81 3.62 12.09 4.57
C LEU A 81 4.72 13.01 4.06
N MET A 82 5.58 12.56 3.13
CA MET A 82 6.60 13.41 2.53
C MET A 82 5.98 14.56 1.73
N GLU A 83 4.98 14.27 0.89
CA GLU A 83 4.27 15.28 0.08
C GLU A 83 3.37 16.20 0.90
N GLN A 84 2.86 15.74 2.05
CA GLN A 84 2.13 16.56 3.01
C GLN A 84 3.04 17.63 3.62
N TYR A 85 4.27 17.25 3.94
CA TYR A 85 5.26 18.16 4.51
C TYR A 85 5.78 19.15 3.46
N GLU A 86 6.24 18.63 2.32
CA GLU A 86 6.78 19.46 1.24
C GLU A 86 6.61 18.77 -0.12
N ARG A 87 5.85 19.41 -1.01
CA ARG A 87 5.52 18.86 -2.31
C ARG A 87 6.68 18.94 -3.31
N ASN A 88 6.88 17.86 -4.06
CA ASN A 88 7.83 17.84 -5.17
C ASN A 88 7.25 17.17 -6.43
N GLU A 89 6.93 18.00 -7.44
CA GLU A 89 6.31 17.53 -8.70
C GLU A 89 7.18 16.54 -9.47
N GLU A 90 8.51 16.68 -9.43
CA GLU A 90 9.43 15.78 -10.12
C GLU A 90 9.39 14.37 -9.49
N ILE A 91 9.30 14.30 -8.16
CA ILE A 91 9.20 13.03 -7.45
C ILE A 91 7.84 12.37 -7.70
N GLU A 92 6.74 13.14 -7.75
CA GLU A 92 5.41 12.61 -8.09
C GLU A 92 5.41 12.00 -9.51
N ILE A 93 6.01 12.67 -10.50
CA ILE A 93 6.16 12.14 -11.87
C ILE A 93 6.99 10.85 -11.87
N GLU A 94 8.04 10.81 -11.05
CA GLU A 94 8.87 9.62 -10.89
C GLU A 94 8.07 8.45 -10.32
N ILE A 95 7.25 8.68 -9.29
CA ILE A 95 6.40 7.66 -8.67
C ILE A 95 5.43 7.05 -9.69
N GLU A 96 4.80 7.87 -10.51
CA GLU A 96 3.93 7.38 -11.58
C GLU A 96 4.69 6.47 -12.55
N TYR A 97 5.87 6.89 -12.98
CA TYR A 97 6.73 6.06 -13.84
C TYR A 97 7.13 4.74 -13.17
N ILE A 98 7.31 4.74 -11.86
CA ILE A 98 7.63 3.54 -11.08
C ILE A 98 6.50 2.51 -11.18
N PHE A 99 5.24 2.91 -11.01
CA PHE A 99 4.11 1.99 -11.13
C PHE A 99 4.04 1.35 -12.53
N GLU A 100 4.23 2.12 -13.59
CA GLU A 100 4.30 1.57 -14.96
C GLU A 100 5.45 0.56 -15.12
N LYS A 101 6.62 0.89 -14.58
CA LYS A 101 7.81 0.04 -14.66
C LYS A 101 7.64 -1.27 -13.91
N ILE A 102 7.01 -1.23 -12.72
CA ILE A 102 6.72 -2.44 -11.94
C ILE A 102 5.74 -3.33 -12.72
N LYS A 103 4.65 -2.76 -13.25
CA LYS A 103 3.66 -3.49 -14.04
C LYS A 103 4.31 -4.16 -15.25
N LYS A 104 5.17 -3.46 -15.99
CA LYS A 104 5.90 -3.98 -17.14
C LYS A 104 6.88 -5.09 -16.74
N CYS A 105 7.59 -4.92 -15.64
CA CYS A 105 8.52 -5.92 -15.14
C CYS A 105 7.78 -7.21 -14.74
N PHE A 106 6.67 -7.08 -14.03
CA PHE A 106 5.84 -8.21 -13.62
C PHE A 106 5.29 -8.98 -14.82
N LYS A 107 4.74 -8.30 -15.83
CA LYS A 107 4.24 -8.94 -17.05
C LYS A 107 5.31 -9.71 -17.81
N ASN A 108 6.52 -9.18 -17.91
CA ASN A 108 7.58 -9.76 -18.72
C ASN A 108 8.36 -10.86 -17.99
N LYS A 109 8.57 -10.76 -16.69
CA LYS A 109 9.49 -11.61 -15.92
C LYS A 109 8.83 -12.29 -14.71
N PHE A 110 7.57 -12.01 -14.45
CA PHE A 110 6.85 -12.48 -13.26
C PHE A 110 7.61 -12.19 -11.95
N ASN A 111 8.34 -11.08 -11.90
CA ASN A 111 9.00 -10.59 -10.70
C ASN A 111 8.91 -9.07 -10.59
N ILE A 112 9.13 -8.57 -9.38
CA ILE A 112 9.08 -7.14 -9.07
C ILE A 112 10.40 -6.64 -8.45
N VAL A 113 11.53 -7.27 -8.78
CA VAL A 113 12.85 -6.90 -8.25
C VAL A 113 13.19 -5.42 -8.45
N VAL A 114 12.67 -4.85 -9.52
CA VAL A 114 12.79 -3.42 -9.82
C VAL A 114 12.23 -2.53 -8.72
N PHE A 115 11.23 -3.01 -7.97
CA PHE A 115 10.59 -2.24 -6.89
C PHE A 115 11.56 -1.88 -5.76
N LYS A 116 12.49 -2.79 -5.40
CA LYS A 116 13.53 -2.49 -4.40
C LYS A 116 14.39 -1.28 -4.80
N LYS A 117 14.75 -1.19 -6.10
CA LYS A 117 15.51 -0.05 -6.63
C LYS A 117 14.66 1.22 -6.63
N CYS A 118 13.38 1.09 -6.95
CA CYS A 118 12.44 2.20 -6.96
C CYS A 118 12.22 2.78 -5.56
N ILE A 119 11.99 1.95 -4.54
CA ILE A 119 11.89 2.39 -3.15
C ILE A 119 13.14 3.20 -2.75
N LYS A 120 14.34 2.63 -2.99
CA LYS A 120 15.60 3.32 -2.67
C LYS A 120 15.69 4.68 -3.36
N LYS A 121 15.32 4.74 -4.64
CA LYS A 121 15.38 5.97 -5.42
C LYS A 121 14.44 7.02 -4.85
N VAL A 122 13.17 6.71 -4.66
CA VAL A 122 12.17 7.66 -4.14
C VAL A 122 12.54 8.18 -2.76
N VAL A 123 12.90 7.28 -1.82
CA VAL A 123 13.31 7.71 -0.48
C VAL A 123 14.53 8.63 -0.55
N ASN A 124 15.53 8.28 -1.37
CA ASN A 124 16.70 9.14 -1.54
C ASN A 124 16.33 10.50 -2.16
N SER A 125 15.43 10.53 -3.15
CA SER A 125 14.98 11.77 -3.79
C SER A 125 14.32 12.71 -2.77
N TYR A 126 13.40 12.22 -1.91
CA TYR A 126 12.79 13.04 -0.85
C TYR A 126 13.82 13.53 0.17
N PHE A 127 14.69 12.65 0.68
CA PHE A 127 15.70 13.07 1.64
C PHE A 127 16.64 14.12 1.05
N ASN A 128 17.13 13.92 -0.18
CA ASN A 128 18.01 14.88 -0.84
C ASN A 128 17.30 16.21 -1.11
N PHE A 129 16.01 16.17 -1.47
CA PHE A 129 15.20 17.37 -1.71
C PHE A 129 15.02 18.17 -0.41
N LEU A 130 14.62 17.51 0.68
CA LEU A 130 14.40 18.18 1.96
C LEU A 130 15.69 18.69 2.60
N LEU A 131 16.80 17.92 2.52
CA LEU A 131 18.11 18.38 3.00
C LEU A 131 18.62 19.62 2.25
N LYS A 132 18.28 19.78 0.95
CA LYS A 132 18.61 21.00 0.19
C LYS A 132 17.80 22.23 0.63
N LYS A 133 16.74 22.04 1.41
CA LYS A 133 15.87 23.08 1.97
C LYS A 133 16.16 23.34 3.44
N ASP A 134 17.40 23.12 3.86
CA ASP A 134 17.92 23.37 5.21
C ASP A 134 17.25 22.55 6.33
N ASN A 135 16.50 21.49 5.99
CA ASN A 135 16.01 20.54 6.99
C ASN A 135 17.15 19.65 7.48
N THR A 136 17.15 19.34 8.76
CA THR A 136 18.05 18.33 9.32
C THR A 136 17.54 16.91 9.07
N LEU A 137 18.42 15.92 9.27
CA LEU A 137 18.00 14.52 9.20
C LEU A 137 16.92 14.20 10.24
N GLU A 138 16.99 14.80 11.41
CA GLU A 138 16.04 14.63 12.51
C GLU A 138 14.67 15.20 12.12
N ASP A 139 14.61 16.38 11.52
CA ASP A 139 13.37 16.96 11.02
C ASP A 139 12.67 16.03 10.03
N ILE A 140 13.43 15.46 9.08
CA ILE A 140 12.90 14.53 8.09
C ILE A 140 12.40 13.24 8.75
N LEU A 141 13.10 12.72 9.76
CA LEU A 141 12.66 11.54 10.48
C LEU A 141 11.40 11.81 11.31
N ASN A 142 11.24 13.00 11.85
CA ASN A 142 10.08 13.42 12.63
C ASN A 142 8.80 13.49 11.77
N ILE A 143 8.91 13.69 10.45
CA ILE A 143 7.76 13.60 9.53
C ILE A 143 7.08 12.22 9.60
N VAL A 144 7.87 11.15 9.73
CA VAL A 144 7.39 9.76 9.68
C VAL A 144 7.30 9.09 11.05
N ASN A 145 8.09 9.54 12.04
CA ASN A 145 8.09 8.93 13.36
C ASN A 145 6.74 9.15 14.06
N ASP A 146 6.22 8.06 14.66
CA ASP A 146 4.92 7.98 15.32
C ASP A 146 3.71 8.35 14.43
N ARG A 147 3.95 8.55 13.12
CA ARG A 147 2.92 8.85 12.12
C ARG A 147 2.80 7.77 11.06
N LEU A 148 3.89 7.13 10.66
CA LEU A 148 3.92 6.06 9.66
C LEU A 148 4.05 4.70 10.33
N PHE A 149 3.00 3.89 10.27
CA PHE A 149 2.96 2.53 10.82
C PHE A 149 3.06 1.52 9.69
N ILE A 150 4.17 0.79 9.62
CA ILE A 150 4.41 -0.22 8.59
C ILE A 150 4.46 -1.59 9.21
N THR A 151 3.77 -2.55 8.60
CA THR A 151 3.75 -3.95 9.03
C THR A 151 4.57 -4.84 8.13
N TYR A 152 5.27 -5.81 8.69
CA TYR A 152 5.93 -6.91 8.01
C TYR A 152 6.05 -8.11 8.95
N TYR A 153 6.26 -9.32 8.42
CA TYR A 153 6.47 -10.51 9.24
C TYR A 153 7.95 -10.80 9.41
N ASP A 154 8.32 -11.13 10.64
CA ASP A 154 9.57 -11.79 11.00
C ASP A 154 9.31 -13.29 11.11
N ILE A 155 9.77 -14.06 10.13
CA ILE A 155 9.49 -15.49 10.07
C ILE A 155 10.34 -16.31 11.05
N GLU A 156 11.45 -15.77 11.52
CA GLU A 156 12.30 -16.42 12.51
C GLU A 156 11.66 -16.36 13.90
N GLN A 157 11.06 -15.21 14.23
CA GLN A 157 10.31 -15.02 15.47
C GLN A 157 8.85 -15.47 15.36
N GLY A 158 8.34 -15.68 14.14
CA GLY A 158 6.95 -16.07 13.90
C GLY A 158 5.94 -14.96 14.21
N GLU A 159 6.35 -13.70 14.18
CA GLU A 159 5.52 -12.58 14.59
C GLU A 159 5.40 -11.48 13.53
N LYS A 160 4.29 -10.74 13.60
CA LYS A 160 4.04 -9.53 12.82
C LYS A 160 4.63 -8.32 13.53
N ILE A 161 5.56 -7.66 12.88
CA ILE A 161 6.17 -6.44 13.39
C ILE A 161 5.39 -5.23 12.92
N ILE A 162 5.10 -4.31 13.83
CA ILE A 162 4.53 -2.99 13.56
C ILE A 162 5.62 -1.96 13.82
N LYS A 163 6.13 -1.35 12.75
CA LYS A 163 7.22 -0.38 12.82
C LYS A 163 6.69 1.03 12.64
N ASN A 164 6.95 1.91 13.60
CA ASN A 164 6.53 3.32 13.59
C ASN A 164 7.61 4.31 14.06
N LYS A 165 8.81 3.81 14.40
CA LYS A 165 9.96 4.63 14.77
C LYS A 165 11.16 4.28 13.91
N TYR A 166 11.76 5.28 13.31
CA TYR A 166 12.85 5.14 12.36
C TYR A 166 14.05 5.99 12.81
N LYS A 167 15.22 5.37 12.89
CA LYS A 167 16.46 6.02 13.34
C LYS A 167 17.30 6.57 12.18
N SER A 168 16.98 6.18 10.96
CA SER A 168 17.76 6.57 9.77
C SER A 168 16.98 6.37 8.48
N LYS A 169 17.39 7.08 7.43
CA LYS A 169 16.94 6.87 6.05
C LYS A 169 17.09 5.40 5.61
N LYS A 170 18.19 4.74 5.99
CA LYS A 170 18.43 3.32 5.67
C LYS A 170 17.36 2.42 6.29
N GLU A 171 16.96 2.70 7.51
CA GLU A 171 15.93 1.91 8.20
C GLU A 171 14.56 2.06 7.55
N ILE A 172 14.20 3.27 7.08
CA ILE A 172 12.97 3.50 6.30
C ILE A 172 13.00 2.66 5.02
N ILE A 173 14.10 2.74 4.24
CA ILE A 173 14.27 1.97 3.02
C ILE A 173 14.13 0.46 3.29
N GLU A 174 14.80 -0.05 4.31
CA GLU A 174 14.74 -1.47 4.66
C GLU A 174 13.34 -1.88 5.10
N THR A 175 12.65 -1.05 5.86
CA THR A 175 11.27 -1.33 6.32
C THR A 175 10.30 -1.37 5.13
N LEU A 176 10.40 -0.42 4.20
CA LEU A 176 9.60 -0.41 2.97
C LEU A 176 9.90 -1.63 2.06
N ILE A 177 11.15 -2.10 2.03
CA ILE A 177 11.50 -3.32 1.29
C ILE A 177 10.93 -4.55 2.00
N LYS A 178 11.04 -4.64 3.33
CA LYS A 178 10.51 -5.77 4.11
C LYS A 178 9.00 -5.93 3.92
N THR A 179 8.25 -4.82 4.08
CA THR A 179 6.79 -4.84 3.94
C THR A 179 6.30 -5.20 2.55
N SER A 180 7.15 -5.05 1.53
CA SER A 180 6.80 -5.30 0.12
C SER A 180 7.47 -6.56 -0.44
N PHE A 181 8.03 -7.41 0.42
CA PHE A 181 8.76 -8.58 -0.01
C PHE A 181 7.83 -9.79 -0.14
N LEU A 182 7.27 -9.97 -1.32
CA LEU A 182 6.45 -11.13 -1.65
C LEU A 182 7.35 -12.35 -1.93
N PRO A 183 7.15 -13.48 -1.23
CA PRO A 183 7.90 -14.71 -1.44
C PRO A 183 7.93 -15.12 -2.92
N PHE A 184 9.10 -15.45 -3.43
CA PHE A 184 9.39 -15.84 -4.82
C PHE A 184 9.11 -14.75 -5.88
N ILE A 185 8.13 -13.88 -5.67
CA ILE A 185 7.70 -12.86 -6.64
C ILE A 185 8.67 -11.68 -6.66
N THR A 186 9.21 -11.26 -5.51
CA THR A 186 10.03 -10.06 -5.45
C THR A 186 11.36 -10.24 -6.19
N ASP A 187 12.09 -11.30 -5.91
CA ASP A 187 13.42 -11.55 -6.52
C ASP A 187 13.78 -13.04 -6.63
N GLY A 188 12.81 -13.93 -6.48
CA GLY A 188 12.97 -15.38 -6.52
C GLY A 188 13.38 -16.01 -5.17
N ASN A 189 13.64 -15.20 -4.14
CA ASN A 189 13.91 -15.70 -2.80
C ASN A 189 12.61 -15.81 -1.99
N LEU A 190 12.59 -16.71 -1.00
CA LEU A 190 11.46 -16.86 -0.08
C LEU A 190 11.32 -15.64 0.84
N CYS A 191 12.42 -15.11 1.32
CA CYS A 191 12.43 -14.07 2.36
C CYS A 191 13.50 -13.01 2.06
N TYR A 192 13.25 -11.78 2.50
CA TYR A 192 14.26 -10.73 2.52
C TYR A 192 15.24 -10.97 3.67
N LYS A 193 16.53 -11.04 3.35
CA LYS A 193 17.61 -11.34 4.32
C LYS A 193 17.35 -12.63 5.11
N ASN A 194 16.74 -13.63 4.48
CA ASN A 194 16.36 -14.93 5.06
C ASN A 194 15.45 -14.86 6.29
N LYS A 195 14.79 -13.73 6.53
CA LYS A 195 14.06 -13.48 7.77
C LYS A 195 12.73 -12.76 7.58
N TYR A 196 12.57 -11.87 6.61
CA TYR A 196 11.44 -10.98 6.53
C TYR A 196 10.61 -11.20 5.27
N ILE A 197 9.29 -11.05 5.40
CA ILE A 197 8.33 -11.11 4.31
C ILE A 197 7.30 -9.99 4.43
N ASP A 198 6.50 -9.79 3.38
CA ASP A 198 5.42 -8.82 3.30
C ASP A 198 4.50 -8.87 4.53
N GLY A 199 4.03 -7.70 4.95
CA GLY A 199 3.11 -7.57 6.08
C GLY A 199 1.70 -8.08 5.80
N MET A 200 1.33 -8.30 4.54
CA MET A 200 0.04 -8.79 4.03
C MET A 200 -1.18 -7.97 4.50
N THR A 201 -1.24 -7.64 5.79
CA THR A 201 -2.30 -6.83 6.38
C THR A 201 -1.71 -5.63 7.14
N PRO A 202 -2.30 -4.42 7.02
CA PRO A 202 -1.86 -3.24 7.74
C PRO A 202 -2.21 -3.34 9.23
N TYR A 203 -1.62 -2.48 10.03
CA TYR A 203 -2.05 -2.26 11.39
C TYR A 203 -3.36 -1.47 11.39
N ILE A 204 -4.39 -2.00 12.05
CA ILE A 204 -5.68 -1.33 12.21
C ILE A 204 -5.64 -0.60 13.55
N PHE A 205 -5.77 0.73 13.51
CA PHE A 205 -5.82 1.55 14.70
C PHE A 205 -7.04 1.18 15.55
N LYS A 206 -6.83 1.12 16.88
CA LYS A 206 -7.92 0.90 17.83
C LYS A 206 -8.51 2.25 18.22
N TYR A 207 -9.80 2.41 18.02
CA TYR A 207 -10.54 3.59 18.45
C TYR A 207 -11.49 3.24 19.58
N ASN A 208 -11.57 4.12 20.58
CA ASN A 208 -12.67 4.10 21.53
C ASN A 208 -13.83 4.84 20.88
N ASN A 209 -15.05 4.28 20.96
CA ASN A 209 -16.28 4.84 20.37
C ASN A 209 -16.63 6.26 20.86
N GLN A 210 -15.82 6.85 21.74
CA GLN A 210 -16.03 8.18 22.31
C GLN A 210 -15.18 9.27 21.63
N SER A 211 -14.23 8.93 20.75
CA SER A 211 -13.43 9.93 20.02
C SER A 211 -14.11 10.30 18.71
N ASN A 212 -14.12 11.59 18.38
CA ASN A 212 -14.56 12.09 17.08
C ASN A 212 -13.60 11.73 15.93
N ASP A 213 -12.50 11.06 16.25
CA ASP A 213 -11.48 10.67 15.28
C ASP A 213 -12.00 9.56 14.38
N LYS A 214 -11.92 9.77 13.09
CA LYS A 214 -12.32 8.78 12.08
C LYS A 214 -11.10 8.10 11.48
N CYS A 215 -11.26 6.82 11.17
CA CYS A 215 -10.23 6.05 10.49
C CYS A 215 -10.71 5.58 9.13
N LEU A 216 -10.07 6.08 8.09
CA LEU A 216 -10.33 5.70 6.71
C LEU A 216 -9.52 4.44 6.36
N PHE A 217 -10.20 3.38 5.98
CA PHE A 217 -9.58 2.19 5.42
C PHE A 217 -9.67 2.20 3.89
N VAL A 218 -8.54 2.04 3.22
CA VAL A 218 -8.42 1.98 1.77
C VAL A 218 -8.08 0.54 1.37
N GLU A 219 -9.05 -0.17 0.79
CA GLU A 219 -8.90 -1.54 0.30
C GLU A 219 -8.38 -1.55 -1.14
N LEU A 220 -7.12 -1.92 -1.32
CA LEU A 220 -6.49 -2.01 -2.65
C LEU A 220 -6.61 -3.41 -3.29
N LEU A 221 -7.03 -4.42 -2.52
CA LEU A 221 -7.08 -5.83 -2.91
C LEU A 221 -8.52 -6.34 -2.94
N THR A 222 -9.40 -5.60 -3.64
CA THR A 222 -10.74 -6.14 -3.92
C THR A 222 -10.65 -7.24 -4.99
N ARG A 223 -11.59 -8.19 -4.96
CA ARG A 223 -11.64 -9.32 -5.89
C ARG A 223 -11.52 -8.90 -7.36
N GLU A 224 -12.34 -7.95 -7.78
CA GLU A 224 -12.31 -7.43 -9.17
C GLU A 224 -10.97 -6.82 -9.54
N LYS A 225 -10.38 -6.05 -8.62
CA LYS A 225 -9.10 -5.36 -8.87
C LYS A 225 -7.92 -6.31 -8.90
N MET A 226 -7.96 -7.39 -8.12
CA MET A 226 -6.93 -8.42 -8.13
C MET A 226 -6.89 -9.12 -9.49
N TRP A 227 -8.02 -9.57 -10.00
CA TRP A 227 -8.13 -10.23 -11.32
C TRP A 227 -7.74 -9.26 -12.45
N ASN A 228 -8.28 -8.05 -12.44
CA ASN A 228 -7.97 -7.05 -13.45
C ASN A 228 -6.50 -6.63 -13.43
N SER A 229 -5.83 -6.63 -12.27
CA SER A 229 -4.42 -6.26 -12.20
C SER A 229 -3.47 -7.30 -12.78
N ILE A 230 -3.81 -8.60 -12.63
CA ILE A 230 -2.96 -9.72 -13.05
C ILE A 230 -3.23 -10.08 -14.52
N PHE A 231 -4.50 -10.13 -14.91
CA PHE A 231 -4.93 -10.71 -16.18
C PHE A 231 -5.38 -9.72 -17.25
N SER A 232 -5.70 -8.47 -16.88
CA SER A 232 -6.17 -7.50 -17.86
C SER A 232 -5.03 -6.98 -18.75
N ASN A 233 -5.01 -7.45 -20.00
CA ASN A 233 -4.20 -6.87 -21.07
C ASN A 233 -4.76 -5.53 -21.59
N LYS A 234 -5.99 -5.15 -21.19
CA LYS A 234 -6.72 -3.99 -21.73
C LYS A 234 -6.30 -2.66 -21.09
N GLU A 235 -5.77 -2.66 -19.85
CA GLU A 235 -5.29 -1.44 -19.24
C GLU A 235 -3.97 -0.97 -19.87
N LYS A 236 -4.05 0.04 -20.71
CA LYS A 236 -2.87 0.64 -21.36
C LYS A 236 -2.09 1.58 -20.46
N ASN A 237 -2.73 2.20 -19.43
CA ASN A 237 -2.13 3.31 -18.69
C ASN A 237 -2.44 3.27 -17.19
N ILE A 238 -1.44 3.62 -16.36
CA ILE A 238 -1.57 3.77 -14.91
C ILE A 238 -2.49 4.95 -14.51
N HIS A 239 -2.59 5.99 -15.34
CA HIS A 239 -3.45 7.14 -15.12
C HIS A 239 -4.90 6.76 -14.86
N TYR A 240 -5.41 5.73 -15.56
CA TYR A 240 -6.75 5.22 -15.31
C TYR A 240 -6.96 4.80 -13.85
N ARG A 241 -5.98 4.11 -13.26
CA ARG A 241 -6.06 3.68 -11.86
C ARG A 241 -6.00 4.86 -10.90
N ILE A 242 -5.15 5.84 -11.20
CA ILE A 242 -5.02 7.05 -10.38
C ILE A 242 -6.34 7.84 -10.41
N ILE A 243 -6.89 8.09 -11.60
CA ILE A 243 -8.19 8.78 -11.74
C ILE A 243 -9.32 8.01 -11.06
N THR A 244 -9.36 6.69 -11.22
CA THR A 244 -10.36 5.85 -10.55
C THR A 244 -10.26 5.97 -9.03
N GLY A 245 -9.05 6.01 -8.47
CA GLY A 245 -8.83 6.25 -7.04
C GLY A 245 -9.36 7.62 -6.60
N VAL A 246 -9.08 8.67 -7.37
CA VAL A 246 -9.60 10.03 -7.11
C VAL A 246 -11.13 10.06 -7.11
N VAL A 247 -11.75 9.45 -8.12
CA VAL A 247 -13.21 9.42 -8.25
C VAL A 247 -13.84 8.61 -7.13
N ASP A 248 -13.25 7.48 -6.75
CA ASP A 248 -13.79 6.61 -5.70
C ASP A 248 -13.78 7.29 -4.32
N ILE A 249 -12.68 7.95 -3.95
CA ILE A 249 -12.61 8.70 -2.67
C ILE A 249 -13.53 9.92 -2.68
N ASN A 250 -13.62 10.64 -3.79
CA ASN A 250 -14.55 11.76 -3.91
C ASN A 250 -15.98 11.27 -3.68
N ARG A 251 -16.40 10.20 -4.38
CA ARG A 251 -17.74 9.60 -4.24
C ARG A 251 -17.98 9.10 -2.82
N PHE A 252 -16.96 8.51 -2.18
CA PHE A 252 -17.06 8.10 -0.79
C PHE A 252 -17.38 9.26 0.15
N LEU A 253 -16.70 10.38 -0.02
CA LEU A 253 -16.86 11.55 0.86
C LEU A 253 -18.14 12.34 0.57
N THR A 254 -18.64 12.30 -0.67
CA THR A 254 -19.87 13.03 -1.06
C THR A 254 -21.14 12.19 -0.94
N GLU A 255 -21.08 10.91 -1.30
CA GLU A 255 -22.25 10.02 -1.38
C GLU A 255 -22.25 8.92 -0.30
N GLY A 256 -21.15 8.73 0.42
CA GLY A 256 -21.00 7.64 1.40
C GLY A 256 -20.79 6.26 0.77
N SER A 257 -20.62 6.17 -0.55
CA SER A 257 -20.48 4.90 -1.27
C SER A 257 -19.13 4.77 -1.95
N SER A 258 -18.45 3.62 -1.78
CA SER A 258 -17.17 3.34 -2.39
C SER A 258 -16.94 1.83 -2.55
N ASN A 259 -16.10 1.49 -3.54
CA ASN A 259 -15.60 0.13 -3.73
C ASN A 259 -14.24 -0.09 -3.04
N MET A 260 -13.59 0.97 -2.56
CA MET A 260 -12.25 0.92 -1.96
C MET A 260 -12.17 1.54 -0.58
N CYS A 261 -13.07 2.47 -0.25
CA CYS A 261 -13.00 3.25 0.97
C CYS A 261 -14.10 2.85 1.95
N SER A 262 -13.76 2.79 3.23
CA SER A 262 -14.72 2.56 4.32
C SER A 262 -14.23 3.20 5.62
N TRP A 263 -15.15 3.61 6.49
CA TRP A 263 -14.81 4.05 7.83
C TRP A 263 -14.66 2.83 8.76
N VAL A 264 -13.48 2.65 9.36
CA VAL A 264 -13.23 1.54 10.32
C VAL A 264 -14.18 1.62 11.51
N ASN A 265 -14.49 2.84 11.95
CA ASN A 265 -15.40 3.10 13.07
C ASN A 265 -16.84 2.62 12.81
N GLU A 266 -17.22 2.47 11.55
CA GLU A 266 -18.55 1.99 11.13
C GLU A 266 -18.56 0.49 10.82
N TRP A 267 -17.42 -0.17 10.93
CA TRP A 267 -17.37 -1.61 10.68
C TRP A 267 -18.18 -2.38 11.70
N LYS A 268 -19.06 -3.22 11.20
CA LYS A 268 -19.73 -4.22 12.02
C LYS A 268 -18.71 -5.30 12.44
N ILE A 269 -19.00 -5.99 13.55
CA ILE A 269 -18.13 -7.04 14.09
C ILE A 269 -17.71 -8.06 13.02
N HIS A 270 -18.62 -8.43 12.11
CA HIS A 270 -18.30 -9.39 11.05
C HIS A 270 -17.22 -8.89 10.08
N ASN A 271 -17.19 -7.59 9.74
CA ASN A 271 -16.16 -7.02 8.88
C ASN A 271 -14.76 -7.13 9.53
N TYR A 272 -14.70 -6.83 10.83
CA TYR A 272 -13.48 -6.97 11.60
C TYR A 272 -13.03 -8.44 11.70
N LEU A 273 -13.98 -9.36 11.97
CA LEU A 273 -13.70 -10.80 12.05
C LEU A 273 -13.19 -11.35 10.70
N ILE A 274 -13.80 -10.95 9.57
CA ILE A 274 -13.33 -11.36 8.24
C ILE A 274 -11.87 -10.93 8.03
N LYS A 275 -11.51 -9.70 8.35
CA LYS A 275 -10.12 -9.23 8.21
C LYS A 275 -9.16 -10.03 9.11
N LYS A 276 -9.59 -10.40 10.32
CA LYS A 276 -8.80 -11.23 11.24
C LYS A 276 -8.66 -12.68 10.75
N ILE A 277 -9.71 -13.25 10.20
CA ILE A 277 -9.67 -14.61 9.60
C ILE A 277 -8.71 -14.62 8.39
N ILE A 278 -8.79 -13.61 7.52
CA ILE A 278 -7.85 -13.47 6.39
C ILE A 278 -6.40 -13.37 6.91
N GLU A 279 -6.15 -12.60 7.97
CA GLU A 279 -4.82 -12.50 8.59
C GLU A 279 -4.32 -13.88 9.08
N ILE A 280 -5.16 -14.65 9.75
CA ILE A 280 -4.85 -16.01 10.23
C ILE A 280 -4.55 -16.95 9.05
N ILE A 281 -5.39 -16.94 8.00
CA ILE A 281 -5.19 -17.79 6.82
C ILE A 281 -3.85 -17.46 6.15
N ILE A 282 -3.54 -16.18 5.98
CA ILE A 282 -2.28 -15.73 5.41
C ILE A 282 -1.10 -16.19 6.28
N TYR A 283 -1.22 -16.07 7.61
CA TYR A 283 -0.18 -16.52 8.54
C TYR A 283 0.06 -18.03 8.46
N VAL A 284 -1.01 -18.83 8.44
CA VAL A 284 -0.92 -20.30 8.28
C VAL A 284 -0.27 -20.65 6.94
N PHE A 285 -0.69 -19.98 5.86
CA PHE A 285 -0.11 -20.19 4.54
C PHE A 285 1.40 -19.87 4.48
N ILE A 286 1.82 -18.76 5.09
CA ILE A 286 3.23 -18.39 5.18
C ILE A 286 4.04 -19.48 5.90
N ASN A 287 3.54 -19.95 7.07
CA ASN A 287 4.22 -21.00 7.82
C ASN A 287 4.28 -22.32 7.04
N LEU A 288 3.23 -22.66 6.31
CA LEU A 288 3.22 -23.83 5.43
C LEU A 288 4.29 -23.70 4.32
N MET A 289 4.39 -22.54 3.67
CA MET A 289 5.41 -22.28 2.65
C MET A 289 6.83 -22.39 3.22
N ILE A 290 7.06 -21.87 4.43
CA ILE A 290 8.35 -21.97 5.13
C ILE A 290 8.67 -23.44 5.43
N PHE A 291 7.70 -24.19 5.95
CA PHE A 291 7.84 -25.61 6.25
C PHE A 291 8.17 -26.42 5.00
N LEU A 292 7.44 -26.23 3.92
CA LEU A 292 7.69 -26.90 2.64
C LEU A 292 9.08 -26.57 2.08
N SER A 293 9.48 -25.27 2.16
CA SER A 293 10.82 -24.87 1.73
C SER A 293 11.92 -25.48 2.60
N SER A 294 11.71 -25.68 3.90
CA SER A 294 12.67 -26.30 4.79
C SER A 294 12.87 -27.80 4.52
N ILE A 295 11.85 -28.47 4.03
CA ILE A 295 11.92 -29.88 3.58
C ILE A 295 12.71 -30.00 2.28
N GLU A 296 12.52 -29.08 1.33
CA GLU A 296 13.25 -29.06 0.06
C GLU A 296 14.71 -28.61 0.20
N ILE A 297 15.03 -27.75 1.18
CA ILE A 297 16.40 -27.28 1.44
C ILE A 297 17.37 -28.45 1.76
N LYS A 298 16.88 -29.57 2.26
CA LYS A 298 17.70 -30.77 2.49
C LYS A 298 17.90 -31.64 1.22
N ARG A 299 17.23 -31.31 0.10
CA ARG A 299 17.36 -32.00 -1.19
C ARG A 299 17.58 -31.00 -2.34
N GLU A 300 18.84 -30.71 -2.68
CA GLU A 300 19.31 -30.07 -3.93
C GLU A 300 18.52 -28.86 -4.47
N ILE A 301 18.71 -27.68 -3.88
CA ILE A 301 18.05 -26.41 -4.24
C ILE A 301 18.52 -25.78 -5.56
N ASN A 302 19.47 -26.32 -6.25
CA ASN A 302 20.02 -25.64 -7.44
C ASN A 302 19.22 -25.80 -8.74
N LYS A 303 18.08 -26.52 -8.76
CA LYS A 303 17.33 -26.77 -10.00
C LYS A 303 15.89 -26.24 -10.07
N ILE A 304 15.31 -25.63 -9.02
CA ILE A 304 13.90 -25.18 -9.05
C ILE A 304 13.82 -23.64 -9.12
N LYS A 305 14.69 -23.01 -9.84
CA LYS A 305 14.46 -21.63 -10.31
C LYS A 305 13.35 -21.67 -11.35
N THR A 306 12.13 -21.29 -10.95
CA THR A 306 10.95 -21.13 -11.84
C THR A 306 10.25 -22.41 -12.31
N SER A 307 10.10 -23.43 -11.49
CA SER A 307 9.37 -24.61 -11.94
C SER A 307 7.87 -24.29 -12.16
N LYS A 308 7.31 -24.92 -13.18
CA LYS A 308 5.86 -24.89 -13.48
C LYS A 308 5.01 -25.19 -12.24
N VAL A 309 5.53 -25.99 -11.31
CA VAL A 309 4.93 -26.39 -10.04
C VAL A 309 4.74 -25.21 -9.07
N CYS A 310 5.72 -24.32 -8.90
CA CYS A 310 5.54 -23.14 -8.05
C CYS A 310 4.50 -22.18 -8.62
N LYS A 311 4.45 -22.01 -9.94
CA LYS A 311 3.41 -21.19 -10.59
C LYS A 311 2.03 -21.80 -10.41
N THR A 312 1.91 -23.11 -10.55
CA THR A 312 0.66 -23.86 -10.37
C THR A 312 0.20 -23.83 -8.90
N LEU A 313 1.11 -24.01 -7.94
CA LEU A 313 0.79 -23.92 -6.50
C LEU A 313 0.33 -22.52 -6.10
N ILE A 314 1.01 -21.48 -6.57
CA ILE A 314 0.59 -20.09 -6.34
C ILE A 314 -0.80 -19.85 -6.96
N SER A 315 -1.06 -20.33 -8.17
CA SER A 315 -2.38 -20.25 -8.81
C SER A 315 -3.45 -20.99 -7.99
N MET A 316 -3.20 -22.24 -7.59
CA MET A 316 -4.15 -23.04 -6.79
C MET A 316 -4.45 -22.43 -5.44
N VAL A 317 -3.46 -21.83 -4.79
CA VAL A 317 -3.66 -21.16 -3.50
C VAL A 317 -4.42 -19.85 -3.66
N MET A 318 -4.14 -19.10 -4.71
CA MET A 318 -4.91 -17.89 -5.03
C MET A 318 -6.36 -18.23 -5.37
N ASP A 319 -6.59 -19.32 -6.08
CA ASP A 319 -7.93 -19.84 -6.40
C ASP A 319 -8.66 -20.28 -5.10
N LEU A 320 -7.99 -21.02 -4.22
CA LEU A 320 -8.54 -21.42 -2.92
C LEU A 320 -8.88 -20.21 -2.02
N LEU A 321 -7.99 -19.22 -1.94
CA LEU A 321 -8.25 -17.99 -1.20
C LEU A 321 -9.44 -17.22 -1.80
N ASN A 322 -9.55 -17.18 -3.12
CA ASN A 322 -10.69 -16.60 -3.80
C ASN A 322 -12.00 -17.33 -3.48
N ASP A 323 -11.99 -18.67 -3.51
CA ASP A 323 -13.17 -19.48 -3.20
C ASP A 323 -13.62 -19.29 -1.75
N ILE A 324 -12.68 -19.18 -0.80
CA ILE A 324 -12.98 -18.92 0.61
C ILE A 324 -13.57 -17.52 0.78
N VAL A 325 -12.92 -16.50 0.20
CA VAL A 325 -13.42 -15.11 0.26
C VAL A 325 -14.79 -14.97 -0.41
N CYS A 326 -15.06 -15.72 -1.49
CA CYS A 326 -16.35 -15.69 -2.20
C CYS A 326 -17.49 -16.40 -1.47
N LYS A 327 -17.17 -17.38 -0.61
CA LYS A 327 -18.19 -18.11 0.17
C LYS A 327 -18.49 -17.45 1.51
N VAL A 328 -17.63 -16.55 1.97
CA VAL A 328 -17.75 -15.86 3.27
C VAL A 328 -18.29 -14.43 3.10
N VAL A 329 -18.30 -13.89 1.91
CA VAL A 329 -18.93 -12.63 1.50
C VAL A 329 -20.18 -12.91 0.73
#